data_d0aafb0b1ffe7db5eacdb5c7787fe178
#
_entry.id   d0aafb0b1ffe7db5eacdb5c7787fe178
#
_cell.length_a   1.000
_cell.length_b   1.000
_cell.length_c   1.000
_cell.angle_alpha   90.00
_cell.angle_beta   90.00
_cell.angle_gamma   90.00
#
_symmetry.space_group_name_H-M   'P 1'
#
loop_
_entity.id
_entity.type
_entity.pdbx_description
1 polymer ?
#
loop_
_entity_poly.entity_id
_entity_poly.type
_entity_poly.pdbx_seq_one_letter_code
_entity_poly.pdbx_strand_id
1 'polypeptide(L)'
;LAAASMSAQPPAVDVPDQVSLPVIVAHMHPEVPRLKSPTASQLTPPSSIETAVRATEFQANGGSDATDREWSEYNHHWAGLIVFAAGLLAFASRFARLRWARFWPLTFAGLSVFILLRADPENWPLGPRPFWASFSAPDVLQHRAAALLILCFAAFECAVQAGKLRVRWATLIFPAMCALGAAVLLTHNHAPSNNAEDLLASLSHTPIALLGATAGWIRWLELRLPPGRASRIAGRVWPLLLAAVGLILINYRET
;
A
#
# COMPACT_ATOMS: atom_id res chain seq x y z
N LEU A 1 61.76 -30.00 -2.23
CA LEU A 1 60.90 -30.13 -1.03
C LEU A 1 59.46 -30.36 -1.49
N ALA A 2 59.03 -31.66 -1.46
CA ALA A 2 57.72 -32.10 -1.87
C ALA A 2 56.68 -31.76 -0.77
N ALA A 3 55.59 -31.11 -1.14
CA ALA A 3 54.41 -30.94 -0.30
C ALA A 3 53.38 -32.00 -0.66
N ALA A 4 53.12 -32.89 0.27
CA ALA A 4 52.09 -33.93 0.16
C ALA A 4 50.69 -33.30 0.30
N SER A 5 49.81 -33.53 -0.67
CA SER A 5 48.41 -33.23 -0.60
C SER A 5 47.67 -34.32 0.17
N MET A 6 47.19 -34.01 1.36
CA MET A 6 46.24 -34.87 2.09
C MET A 6 44.80 -34.52 1.62
N SER A 7 44.21 -35.43 0.88
CA SER A 7 42.79 -35.46 0.55
C SER A 7 42.02 -35.96 1.79
N ALA A 8 41.28 -35.09 2.44
CA ALA A 8 40.32 -35.47 3.48
C ALA A 8 38.96 -35.74 2.83
N GLN A 9 38.54 -36.99 2.89
CA GLN A 9 37.19 -37.42 2.54
C GLN A 9 36.18 -36.93 3.61
N PRO A 10 35.01 -36.36 3.23
CA PRO A 10 34.01 -36.02 4.21
C PRO A 10 33.32 -37.28 4.76
N PRO A 11 32.86 -37.25 6.01
CA PRO A 11 32.18 -38.38 6.64
C PRO A 11 30.82 -38.62 5.96
N ALA A 12 30.50 -39.90 5.81
CA ALA A 12 29.20 -40.38 5.31
C ALA A 12 28.08 -39.92 6.26
N VAL A 13 27.10 -39.22 5.68
CA VAL A 13 25.85 -38.86 6.37
C VAL A 13 24.96 -40.09 6.34
N ASP A 14 24.70 -40.65 7.51
CA ASP A 14 23.74 -41.71 7.75
C ASP A 14 22.33 -41.13 7.51
N VAL A 15 21.64 -41.60 6.48
CA VAL A 15 20.24 -41.21 6.18
C VAL A 15 19.37 -42.20 6.95
N PRO A 16 18.60 -41.74 7.94
CA PRO A 16 17.70 -42.63 8.64
C PRO A 16 16.56 -43.08 7.69
N ASP A 17 16.29 -44.38 7.78
CA ASP A 17 15.25 -45.13 7.08
C ASP A 17 13.90 -44.40 7.05
N GLN A 18 13.28 -44.52 5.89
CA GLN A 18 11.95 -44.00 5.57
C GLN A 18 10.92 -44.36 6.66
N VAL A 19 10.46 -43.35 7.38
CA VAL A 19 9.27 -43.48 8.22
C VAL A 19 8.07 -43.64 7.29
N SER A 20 7.59 -44.88 7.16
CA SER A 20 6.34 -45.18 6.51
C SER A 20 5.17 -44.58 7.28
N LEU A 21 4.62 -43.50 6.74
CA LEU A 21 3.36 -42.93 7.24
C LEU A 21 2.21 -43.88 6.89
N PRO A 22 1.33 -44.24 7.85
CA PRO A 22 0.14 -44.99 7.54
C PRO A 22 -0.79 -44.17 6.65
N VAL A 23 -1.09 -44.71 5.47
CA VAL A 23 -2.13 -44.16 4.59
C VAL A 23 -3.48 -44.45 5.24
N ILE A 24 -4.00 -43.50 5.98
CA ILE A 24 -5.40 -43.51 6.40
C ILE A 24 -6.23 -43.09 5.19
N VAL A 25 -6.65 -44.05 4.39
CA VAL A 25 -7.71 -43.87 3.40
C VAL A 25 -9.03 -43.79 4.18
N ALA A 26 -9.37 -42.62 4.67
CA ALA A 26 -10.72 -42.35 5.13
C ALA A 26 -11.61 -42.18 3.88
N HIS A 27 -12.39 -43.19 3.58
CA HIS A 27 -13.54 -43.06 2.68
C HIS A 27 -14.56 -42.12 3.32
N MET A 28 -14.32 -40.83 3.24
CA MET A 28 -15.36 -39.85 3.40
C MET A 28 -16.00 -39.62 2.02
N HIS A 29 -17.05 -40.37 1.73
CA HIS A 29 -18.03 -39.89 0.77
C HIS A 29 -18.71 -38.64 1.42
N PRO A 30 -18.52 -37.45 0.87
CA PRO A 30 -19.40 -36.36 1.23
C PRO A 30 -20.77 -36.70 0.65
N GLU A 31 -21.75 -37.04 1.49
CA GLU A 31 -23.15 -36.97 1.07
C GLU A 31 -23.39 -35.53 0.60
N VAL A 32 -23.39 -35.36 -0.72
CA VAL A 32 -23.83 -34.11 -1.34
C VAL A 32 -25.29 -33.94 -0.93
N PRO A 33 -25.66 -32.91 -0.16
CA PRO A 33 -27.08 -32.68 0.16
C PRO A 33 -27.79 -32.54 -1.18
N ARG A 34 -28.72 -33.44 -1.48
CA ARG A 34 -29.61 -33.28 -2.65
C ARG A 34 -30.34 -31.97 -2.44
N LEU A 35 -29.92 -30.95 -3.15
CA LEU A 35 -30.69 -29.72 -3.31
C LEU A 35 -32.08 -30.17 -3.78
N LYS A 36 -33.08 -30.05 -2.90
CA LYS A 36 -34.48 -30.28 -3.25
C LYS A 36 -34.75 -29.34 -4.45
N SER A 37 -35.10 -29.92 -5.58
CA SER A 37 -35.54 -29.14 -6.73
C SER A 37 -36.64 -28.21 -6.29
N PRO A 38 -36.56 -26.89 -6.57
CA PRO A 38 -37.58 -25.94 -6.19
C PRO A 38 -38.91 -26.43 -6.76
N THR A 39 -39.90 -26.55 -5.90
CA THR A 39 -41.26 -26.94 -6.29
C THR A 39 -41.78 -25.86 -7.23
N ALA A 40 -42.48 -26.26 -8.29
CA ALA A 40 -43.00 -25.32 -9.31
C ALA A 40 -43.81 -24.13 -8.77
N SER A 41 -44.24 -24.19 -7.54
CA SER A 41 -44.91 -23.10 -6.80
C SER A 41 -44.00 -21.90 -6.46
N GLN A 42 -42.67 -22.02 -6.64
CA GLN A 42 -41.71 -20.94 -6.37
C GLN A 42 -41.29 -20.16 -7.61
N LEU A 43 -41.83 -20.49 -8.77
CA LEU A 43 -41.57 -19.83 -10.05
C LEU A 43 -42.66 -18.83 -10.43
N THR A 44 -43.29 -18.15 -9.47
CA THR A 44 -44.08 -16.97 -9.79
C THR A 44 -43.14 -15.88 -10.32
N PRO A 45 -43.35 -15.34 -11.53
CA PRO A 45 -42.54 -14.22 -11.98
C PRO A 45 -42.70 -13.07 -10.99
N PRO A 46 -41.63 -12.34 -10.70
CA PRO A 46 -41.68 -11.22 -9.76
C PRO A 46 -42.77 -10.24 -10.21
N SER A 47 -43.50 -9.72 -9.24
CA SER A 47 -44.52 -8.72 -9.55
C SER A 47 -43.90 -7.51 -10.22
N SER A 48 -44.65 -6.80 -11.05
CA SER A 48 -44.16 -5.59 -11.72
C SER A 48 -43.57 -4.57 -10.72
N ILE A 49 -44.10 -4.59 -9.51
CA ILE A 49 -43.63 -3.73 -8.40
C ILE A 49 -42.26 -4.20 -7.89
N GLU A 50 -42.03 -5.51 -7.68
CA GLU A 50 -40.72 -6.05 -7.26
C GLU A 50 -39.67 -5.81 -8.34
N THR A 51 -40.03 -5.94 -9.61
CA THR A 51 -39.10 -5.65 -10.72
C THR A 51 -38.77 -4.16 -10.75
N ALA A 52 -39.75 -3.27 -10.53
CA ALA A 52 -39.54 -1.82 -10.50
C ALA A 52 -38.70 -1.42 -9.26
N VAL A 53 -38.96 -1.99 -8.09
CA VAL A 53 -38.15 -1.75 -6.87
C VAL A 53 -36.71 -2.18 -7.07
N ARG A 54 -36.46 -3.40 -7.58
CA ARG A 54 -35.11 -3.89 -7.89
C ARG A 54 -34.39 -3.04 -8.93
N ALA A 55 -35.11 -2.56 -9.96
CA ALA A 55 -34.53 -1.66 -10.96
C ALA A 55 -34.17 -0.30 -10.34
N THR A 56 -34.99 0.21 -9.43
CA THR A 56 -34.70 1.47 -8.73
C THR A 56 -33.54 1.33 -7.76
N GLU A 57 -33.47 0.21 -7.01
CA GLU A 57 -32.35 -0.10 -6.12
C GLU A 57 -31.04 -0.29 -6.92
N PHE A 58 -31.10 -0.98 -8.06
CA PHE A 58 -29.93 -1.16 -8.94
C PHE A 58 -29.45 0.18 -9.52
N GLN A 59 -30.35 1.08 -9.92
CA GLN A 59 -29.99 2.42 -10.39
C GLN A 59 -29.44 3.31 -9.25
N ALA A 60 -30.02 3.23 -8.05
CA ALA A 60 -29.53 3.99 -6.91
C ALA A 60 -28.13 3.53 -6.48
N ASN A 61 -27.89 2.21 -6.40
CA ASN A 61 -26.58 1.67 -6.05
C ASN A 61 -25.53 1.94 -7.14
N GLY A 62 -25.87 1.75 -8.42
CA GLY A 62 -24.93 2.04 -9.51
C GLY A 62 -24.57 3.52 -9.62
N GLY A 63 -25.44 4.42 -9.20
CA GLY A 63 -25.16 5.86 -9.12
C GLY A 63 -24.20 6.19 -7.97
N SER A 64 -24.35 5.58 -6.81
CA SER A 64 -23.44 5.78 -5.68
C SER A 64 -22.04 5.23 -5.98
N ASP A 65 -21.95 4.02 -6.54
CA ASP A 65 -20.69 3.38 -6.89
C ASP A 65 -19.88 4.21 -7.91
N ALA A 66 -20.54 4.80 -8.91
CA ALA A 66 -19.88 5.68 -9.88
C ALA A 66 -19.32 6.96 -9.21
N THR A 67 -20.09 7.56 -8.31
CA THR A 67 -19.69 8.78 -7.59
C THR A 67 -18.51 8.48 -6.64
N ASP A 68 -18.54 7.36 -5.95
CA ASP A 68 -17.49 6.93 -5.03
C ASP A 68 -16.17 6.65 -5.79
N ARG A 69 -16.28 6.05 -6.97
CA ARG A 69 -15.13 5.81 -7.86
C ARG A 69 -14.51 7.11 -8.36
N GLU A 70 -15.32 8.05 -8.87
CA GLU A 70 -14.83 9.35 -9.32
C GLU A 70 -14.14 10.11 -8.18
N TRP A 71 -14.68 10.02 -6.97
CA TRP A 71 -14.08 10.60 -5.77
C TRP A 71 -12.75 9.97 -5.39
N SER A 72 -12.67 8.65 -5.43
CA SER A 72 -11.45 7.89 -5.18
C SER A 72 -10.37 8.27 -6.20
N GLU A 73 -10.66 8.24 -7.51
CA GLU A 73 -9.73 8.64 -8.56
C GLU A 73 -9.23 10.08 -8.36
N TYR A 74 -10.13 11.00 -8.07
CA TYR A 74 -9.78 12.40 -7.80
C TYR A 74 -8.77 12.53 -6.65
N ASN A 75 -9.01 11.82 -5.55
CA ASN A 75 -8.13 11.85 -4.39
C ASN A 75 -6.76 11.23 -4.71
N HIS A 76 -6.71 10.14 -5.46
CA HIS A 76 -5.47 9.52 -5.91
C HIS A 76 -4.66 10.43 -6.82
N HIS A 77 -5.30 11.14 -7.76
CA HIS A 77 -4.62 12.10 -8.63
C HIS A 77 -3.97 13.25 -7.85
N TRP A 78 -4.68 13.83 -6.88
CA TRP A 78 -4.12 14.90 -6.05
C TRP A 78 -3.02 14.42 -5.11
N ALA A 79 -3.21 13.27 -4.46
CA ALA A 79 -2.17 12.63 -3.66
C ALA A 79 -0.93 12.35 -4.52
N GLY A 80 -1.15 11.82 -5.74
CA GLY A 80 -0.11 11.58 -6.72
C GLY A 80 0.68 12.82 -7.09
N LEU A 81 0.00 13.95 -7.32
CA LEU A 81 0.65 15.22 -7.63
C LEU A 81 1.55 15.69 -6.48
N ILE A 82 1.08 15.56 -5.25
CA ILE A 82 1.85 15.93 -4.05
C ILE A 82 3.09 15.03 -3.91
N VAL A 83 2.93 13.71 -4.07
CA VAL A 83 4.05 12.74 -3.99
C VAL A 83 5.05 12.95 -5.14
N PHE A 84 4.57 13.23 -6.35
CA PHE A 84 5.41 13.56 -7.50
C PHE A 84 6.25 14.81 -7.23
N ALA A 85 5.60 15.89 -6.74
CA ALA A 85 6.30 17.11 -6.35
C ALA A 85 7.33 16.85 -5.24
N ALA A 86 7.00 16.01 -4.24
CA ALA A 86 7.95 15.59 -3.20
C ALA A 86 9.20 14.92 -3.79
N GLY A 87 9.00 13.97 -4.72
CA GLY A 87 10.10 13.28 -5.40
C GLY A 87 10.99 14.24 -6.19
N LEU A 88 10.39 15.16 -6.96
CA LEU A 88 11.14 16.16 -7.72
C LEU A 88 11.90 17.12 -6.82
N LEU A 89 11.30 17.60 -5.74
CA LEU A 89 11.96 18.48 -4.76
C LEU A 89 13.09 17.74 -4.02
N ALA A 90 12.87 16.48 -3.65
CA ALA A 90 13.91 15.65 -3.05
C ALA A 90 15.08 15.44 -4.01
N PHE A 91 14.81 15.23 -5.30
CA PHE A 91 15.85 15.17 -6.34
C PHE A 91 16.57 16.51 -6.50
N ALA A 92 15.82 17.61 -6.59
CA ALA A 92 16.36 18.96 -6.72
C ALA A 92 17.25 19.34 -5.51
N SER A 93 16.94 18.85 -4.32
CA SER A 93 17.74 19.08 -3.11
C SER A 93 19.18 18.54 -3.21
N ARG A 94 19.43 17.64 -4.18
CA ARG A 94 20.77 17.09 -4.45
C ARG A 94 21.71 18.07 -5.16
N PHE A 95 21.16 19.21 -5.61
CA PHE A 95 21.95 20.25 -6.28
C PHE A 95 22.17 21.43 -5.34
N ALA A 96 23.43 21.83 -5.15
CA ALA A 96 23.83 22.87 -4.19
C ALA A 96 23.12 24.22 -4.39
N ARG A 97 22.65 24.51 -5.61
CA ARG A 97 21.95 25.77 -5.96
C ARG A 97 20.50 25.82 -5.44
N LEU A 98 19.88 24.66 -5.12
CA LEU A 98 18.46 24.56 -4.74
C LEU A 98 18.32 24.18 -3.25
N ARG A 99 19.02 24.91 -2.38
CA ARG A 99 19.04 24.60 -0.93
C ARG A 99 17.67 24.62 -0.28
N TRP A 100 16.72 25.38 -0.79
CA TRP A 100 15.36 25.45 -0.30
C TRP A 100 14.59 24.12 -0.55
N ALA A 101 14.95 23.38 -1.61
CA ALA A 101 14.34 22.09 -1.92
C ALA A 101 14.58 21.02 -0.83
N ARG A 102 15.50 21.24 0.12
CA ARG A 102 15.67 20.38 1.29
C ARG A 102 14.41 20.25 2.15
N PHE A 103 13.49 21.22 2.05
CA PHE A 103 12.23 21.20 2.78
C PHE A 103 11.14 20.39 2.05
N TRP A 104 11.51 19.57 1.07
CA TRP A 104 10.61 18.62 0.38
C TRP A 104 9.72 17.80 1.34
N PRO A 105 10.13 17.45 2.60
CA PRO A 105 9.24 16.70 3.47
C PRO A 105 7.97 17.48 3.88
N LEU A 106 7.95 18.80 3.74
CA LEU A 106 6.73 19.60 3.99
C LEU A 106 5.59 19.27 3.03
N THR A 107 5.90 18.75 1.83
CA THR A 107 4.85 18.26 0.91
C THR A 107 4.08 17.08 1.52
N PHE A 108 4.74 16.25 2.32
CA PHE A 108 4.08 15.17 3.06
C PHE A 108 3.19 15.69 4.21
N ALA A 109 3.55 16.80 4.84
CA ALA A 109 2.62 17.47 5.78
C ALA A 109 1.37 17.94 5.03
N GLY A 110 1.53 18.50 3.84
CA GLY A 110 0.41 18.84 2.96
C GLY A 110 -0.43 17.62 2.57
N LEU A 111 0.22 16.49 2.23
CA LEU A 111 -0.46 15.22 1.94
C LEU A 111 -1.26 14.71 3.15
N SER A 112 -0.68 14.77 4.35
CA SER A 112 -1.38 14.39 5.58
C SER A 112 -2.65 15.20 5.80
N VAL A 113 -2.56 16.53 5.65
CA VAL A 113 -3.73 17.42 5.74
C VAL A 113 -4.75 17.08 4.65
N PHE A 114 -4.29 16.85 3.43
CA PHE A 114 -5.17 16.47 2.32
C PHE A 114 -5.94 15.18 2.63
N ILE A 115 -5.26 14.13 3.08
CA ILE A 115 -5.91 12.86 3.46
C ILE A 115 -6.90 13.10 4.59
N LEU A 116 -6.51 13.84 5.63
CA LEU A 116 -7.38 14.15 6.77
C LEU A 116 -8.69 14.83 6.37
N LEU A 117 -8.63 15.71 5.35
CA LEU A 117 -9.78 16.52 4.94
C LEU A 117 -10.61 15.85 3.83
N ARG A 118 -9.99 15.02 2.99
CA ARG A 118 -10.60 14.60 1.73
C ARG A 118 -10.83 13.09 1.61
N ALA A 119 -10.13 12.24 2.38
CA ALA A 119 -10.32 10.80 2.24
C ALA A 119 -11.74 10.36 2.63
N ASP A 120 -12.31 10.98 3.68
CA ASP A 120 -13.58 10.57 4.25
C ASP A 120 -14.53 11.79 4.38
N PRO A 121 -15.20 12.22 3.29
CA PRO A 121 -15.93 13.50 3.28
C PRO A 121 -17.12 13.54 4.23
N GLU A 122 -17.70 12.39 4.58
CA GLU A 122 -18.82 12.31 5.52
C GLU A 122 -18.40 12.33 6.99
N ASN A 123 -17.10 12.17 7.26
CA ASN A 123 -16.56 12.12 8.61
C ASN A 123 -15.92 13.45 9.03
N TRP A 124 -15.79 13.63 10.36
CA TRP A 124 -15.01 14.75 10.88
C TRP A 124 -13.63 14.83 10.19
N PRO A 125 -13.05 16.01 9.88
CA PRO A 125 -13.44 17.34 10.38
C PRO A 125 -14.48 18.09 9.53
N LEU A 126 -14.74 17.70 8.29
CA LEU A 126 -15.62 18.46 7.38
C LEU A 126 -17.02 17.88 7.28
N GLY A 127 -17.17 16.57 7.53
CA GLY A 127 -18.45 15.88 7.43
C GLY A 127 -19.30 15.94 8.69
N PRO A 128 -20.57 15.53 8.58
CA PRO A 128 -21.53 15.58 9.67
C PRO A 128 -21.29 14.52 10.77
N ARG A 129 -20.57 13.45 10.47
CA ARG A 129 -20.29 12.38 11.45
C ARG A 129 -19.27 12.86 12.50
N PRO A 130 -19.52 12.64 13.80
CA PRO A 130 -18.64 13.11 14.85
C PRO A 130 -17.31 12.36 14.86
N PHE A 131 -16.26 12.98 15.42
CA PHE A 131 -14.91 12.42 15.49
C PHE A 131 -14.87 10.97 16.00
N TRP A 132 -15.63 10.66 17.05
CA TRP A 132 -15.63 9.33 17.65
C TRP A 132 -16.22 8.24 16.76
N ALA A 133 -17.07 8.59 15.80
CA ALA A 133 -17.62 7.63 14.83
C ALA A 133 -16.55 7.04 13.91
N SER A 134 -15.44 7.77 13.71
CA SER A 134 -14.30 7.29 12.91
C SER A 134 -13.65 6.02 13.48
N PHE A 135 -13.77 5.77 14.78
CA PHE A 135 -13.19 4.57 15.43
C PHE A 135 -13.99 3.30 15.21
N SER A 136 -15.23 3.40 14.76
CA SER A 136 -16.08 2.26 14.43
C SER A 136 -16.05 1.87 12.94
N ALA A 137 -15.38 2.66 12.12
CA ALA A 137 -15.23 2.44 10.68
C ALA A 137 -13.74 2.14 10.36
N PRO A 138 -13.37 0.88 10.05
CA PRO A 138 -11.97 0.48 9.86
C PRO A 138 -11.24 1.23 8.74
N ASP A 139 -11.92 1.52 7.64
CA ASP A 139 -11.44 2.28 6.50
C ASP A 139 -11.08 3.72 6.89
N VAL A 140 -12.00 4.41 7.58
CA VAL A 140 -11.77 5.76 8.12
C VAL A 140 -10.60 5.76 9.11
N LEU A 141 -10.51 4.76 9.97
CA LEU A 141 -9.43 4.62 10.94
C LEU A 141 -8.08 4.43 10.24
N GLN A 142 -8.03 3.67 9.15
CA GLN A 142 -6.81 3.49 8.34
C GLN A 142 -6.35 4.81 7.72
N HIS A 143 -7.25 5.60 7.15
CA HIS A 143 -6.92 6.93 6.62
C HIS A 143 -6.41 7.88 7.72
N ARG A 144 -7.01 7.87 8.91
CA ARG A 144 -6.54 8.66 10.06
C ARG A 144 -5.15 8.25 10.52
N ALA A 145 -4.92 6.94 10.64
CA ALA A 145 -3.62 6.40 11.00
C ALA A 145 -2.56 6.75 9.95
N ALA A 146 -2.88 6.61 8.66
CA ALA A 146 -1.99 6.99 7.57
C ALA A 146 -1.66 8.50 7.61
N ALA A 147 -2.66 9.37 7.78
CA ALA A 147 -2.44 10.81 7.88
C ALA A 147 -1.52 11.15 9.06
N LEU A 148 -1.74 10.55 10.23
CA LEU A 148 -0.88 10.77 11.41
C LEU A 148 0.56 10.29 11.16
N LEU A 149 0.73 9.09 10.59
CA LEU A 149 2.05 8.54 10.26
C LEU A 149 2.80 9.44 9.27
N ILE A 150 2.13 9.90 8.22
CA ILE A 150 2.70 10.80 7.21
C ILE A 150 3.09 12.14 7.83
N LEU A 151 2.28 12.67 8.75
CA LEU A 151 2.60 13.91 9.46
C LEU A 151 3.83 13.75 10.36
N CYS A 152 3.88 12.66 11.14
CA CYS A 152 5.03 12.34 11.97
C CYS A 152 6.30 12.16 11.12
N PHE A 153 6.20 11.48 9.98
CA PHE A 153 7.29 11.35 9.03
C PHE A 153 7.77 12.71 8.52
N ALA A 154 6.84 13.57 8.07
CA ALA A 154 7.17 14.90 7.57
C ALA A 154 7.90 15.74 8.61
N ALA A 155 7.41 15.77 9.86
CA ALA A 155 8.02 16.48 10.96
C ALA A 155 9.44 15.97 11.28
N PHE A 156 9.58 14.65 11.31
CA PHE A 156 10.85 13.99 11.60
C PHE A 156 11.88 14.26 10.50
N GLU A 157 11.52 14.03 9.24
CA GLU A 157 12.44 14.24 8.13
C GLU A 157 12.80 15.73 7.97
N CYS A 158 11.87 16.64 8.21
CA CYS A 158 12.17 18.07 8.29
C CYS A 158 13.23 18.39 9.37
N ALA A 159 13.13 17.79 10.55
CA ALA A 159 14.08 17.97 11.63
C ALA A 159 15.47 17.38 11.28
N VAL A 160 15.50 16.24 10.57
CA VAL A 160 16.73 15.65 10.04
C VAL A 160 17.36 16.57 8.99
N GLN A 161 16.59 17.06 8.02
CA GLN A 161 17.07 17.95 6.95
C GLN A 161 17.53 19.32 7.49
N ALA A 162 16.90 19.78 8.57
CA ALA A 162 17.30 21.00 9.28
C ALA A 162 18.55 20.79 10.16
N GLY A 163 19.06 19.56 10.28
CA GLY A 163 20.22 19.24 11.12
C GLY A 163 19.95 19.28 12.63
N LYS A 164 18.67 19.35 13.04
CA LYS A 164 18.25 19.34 14.44
C LYS A 164 18.33 17.95 15.07
N LEU A 165 18.11 16.88 14.28
CA LEU A 165 18.25 15.51 14.68
C LEU A 165 19.50 14.92 14.05
N ARG A 166 20.53 14.66 14.89
CA ARG A 166 21.82 14.12 14.47
C ARG A 166 22.06 12.68 14.92
N VAL A 167 21.04 12.06 15.47
CA VAL A 167 21.14 10.66 15.92
C VAL A 167 21.12 9.71 14.73
N ARG A 168 21.99 8.70 14.76
CA ARG A 168 22.19 7.78 13.63
C ARG A 168 20.91 7.06 13.19
N TRP A 169 20.04 6.70 14.12
CA TRP A 169 18.81 6.00 13.82
C TRP A 169 17.76 6.90 13.10
N ALA A 170 17.81 8.22 13.28
CA ALA A 170 16.88 9.14 12.63
C ALA A 170 16.94 9.06 11.09
N THR A 171 18.11 8.71 10.53
CA THR A 171 18.26 8.53 9.08
C THR A 171 17.58 7.28 8.53
N LEU A 172 17.17 6.35 9.41
CA LEU A 172 16.45 5.14 9.03
C LEU A 172 14.94 5.30 9.02
N ILE A 173 14.40 6.43 9.47
CA ILE A 173 12.97 6.67 9.54
C ILE A 173 12.34 6.65 8.14
N PHE A 174 12.97 7.32 7.18
CA PHE A 174 12.46 7.32 5.81
C PHE A 174 12.38 5.90 5.21
N PRO A 175 13.45 5.07 5.23
CA PRO A 175 13.36 3.68 4.76
C PRO A 175 12.30 2.86 5.51
N ALA A 176 12.23 3.01 6.83
CA ALA A 176 11.24 2.29 7.64
C ALA A 176 9.80 2.69 7.30
N MET A 177 9.55 3.98 7.09
CA MET A 177 8.23 4.49 6.69
C MET A 177 7.83 4.03 5.28
N CYS A 178 8.78 3.97 4.34
CA CYS A 178 8.52 3.40 3.02
C CYS A 178 8.13 1.91 3.10
N ALA A 179 8.83 1.13 3.93
CA ALA A 179 8.51 -0.29 4.14
C ALA A 179 7.12 -0.46 4.81
N LEU A 180 6.84 0.34 5.83
CA LEU A 180 5.55 0.33 6.52
C LEU A 180 4.42 0.76 5.57
N GLY A 181 4.61 1.84 4.83
CA GLY A 181 3.63 2.31 3.84
C GLY A 181 3.33 1.28 2.76
N ALA A 182 4.37 0.60 2.26
CA ALA A 182 4.21 -0.50 1.31
C ALA A 182 3.43 -1.67 1.92
N ALA A 183 3.71 -2.05 3.17
CA ALA A 183 2.99 -3.10 3.87
C ALA A 183 1.51 -2.74 4.08
N VAL A 184 1.23 -1.52 4.53
CA VAL A 184 -0.15 -1.03 4.70
C VAL A 184 -0.89 -1.02 3.36
N LEU A 185 -0.24 -0.56 2.29
CA LEU A 185 -0.86 -0.51 0.96
C LEU A 185 -1.19 -1.91 0.41
N LEU A 186 -0.32 -2.90 0.64
CA LEU A 186 -0.56 -4.28 0.22
C LEU A 186 -1.61 -5.02 1.06
N THR A 187 -1.89 -4.53 2.26
CA THR A 187 -2.91 -5.09 3.16
C THR A 187 -4.20 -4.27 3.18
N HIS A 188 -4.24 -3.17 2.44
CA HIS A 188 -5.44 -2.35 2.31
C HIS A 188 -6.42 -3.04 1.35
N ASN A 189 -7.47 -3.61 1.94
CA ASN A 189 -8.59 -4.17 1.19
C ASN A 189 -9.70 -3.14 1.16
N HIS A 190 -10.14 -2.79 -0.02
CA HIS A 190 -11.44 -2.15 -0.21
C HIS A 190 -12.52 -3.19 0.18
N ALA A 191 -13.67 -2.73 0.67
CA ALA A 191 -14.74 -3.60 1.19
C ALA A 191 -14.99 -4.82 0.28
N PRO A 192 -15.33 -6.00 0.83
CA PRO A 192 -15.44 -7.25 0.09
C PRO A 192 -16.59 -7.16 -0.92
N SER A 193 -16.25 -6.70 -2.09
CA SER A 193 -17.11 -6.72 -3.23
C SER A 193 -16.63 -7.66 -4.28
N ASN A 194 -16.68 -8.11 -5.15
CA ASN A 194 -16.31 -9.10 -6.15
C ASN A 194 -14.79 -9.42 -6.20
N ASN A 195 -14.45 -10.70 -6.38
CA ASN A 195 -13.06 -11.16 -6.58
C ASN A 195 -12.33 -10.43 -7.73
N ALA A 196 -13.04 -9.86 -8.70
CA ALA A 196 -12.46 -9.13 -9.81
C ALA A 196 -12.01 -7.70 -9.42
N GLU A 197 -12.78 -7.00 -8.61
CA GLU A 197 -12.46 -5.65 -8.13
C GLU A 197 -11.27 -5.71 -7.15
N ASP A 198 -11.24 -6.70 -6.25
CA ASP A 198 -10.10 -6.94 -5.35
C ASP A 198 -8.81 -7.22 -6.13
N LEU A 199 -8.89 -7.98 -7.23
CA LEU A 199 -7.75 -8.26 -8.09
C LEU A 199 -7.24 -6.99 -8.78
N LEU A 200 -8.12 -6.15 -9.30
CA LEU A 200 -7.75 -4.89 -9.96
C LEU A 200 -7.14 -3.90 -8.97
N ALA A 201 -7.70 -3.76 -7.78
CA ALA A 201 -7.13 -2.96 -6.70
C ALA A 201 -5.72 -3.46 -6.33
N SER A 202 -5.53 -4.77 -6.15
CA SER A 202 -4.23 -5.38 -5.91
C SER A 202 -3.23 -5.12 -7.02
N LEU A 203 -3.64 -5.23 -8.29
CA LEU A 203 -2.79 -4.99 -9.45
C LEU A 203 -2.34 -3.53 -9.55
N SER A 204 -3.17 -2.58 -9.14
CA SER A 204 -2.83 -1.15 -9.13
C SER A 204 -1.94 -0.75 -7.95
N HIS A 205 -2.16 -1.31 -6.76
CA HIS A 205 -1.41 -0.97 -5.55
C HIS A 205 -0.04 -1.65 -5.47
N THR A 206 0.11 -2.85 -6.04
CA THR A 206 1.38 -3.61 -6.01
C THR A 206 2.56 -2.84 -6.63
N PRO A 207 2.47 -2.24 -7.83
CA PRO A 207 3.57 -1.45 -8.39
C PRO A 207 3.97 -0.26 -7.51
N ILE A 208 2.99 0.43 -6.92
CA ILE A 208 3.20 1.57 -6.04
C ILE A 208 3.95 1.13 -4.78
N ALA A 209 3.51 0.03 -4.16
CA ALA A 209 4.14 -0.54 -2.98
C ALA A 209 5.59 -0.98 -3.26
N LEU A 210 5.83 -1.67 -4.38
CA LEU A 210 7.16 -2.11 -4.79
C LEU A 210 8.10 -0.94 -5.06
N LEU A 211 7.65 0.09 -5.75
CA LEU A 211 8.45 1.29 -6.02
C LEU A 211 8.74 2.06 -4.73
N GLY A 212 7.74 2.20 -3.85
CA GLY A 212 7.91 2.84 -2.54
C GLY A 212 8.91 2.10 -1.65
N ALA A 213 8.78 0.78 -1.54
CA ALA A 213 9.73 -0.06 -0.81
C ALA A 213 11.14 0.02 -1.40
N THR A 214 11.25 -0.01 -2.74
CA THR A 214 12.53 0.12 -3.45
C THR A 214 13.17 1.49 -3.20
N ALA A 215 12.39 2.56 -3.21
CA ALA A 215 12.88 3.91 -2.87
C ALA A 215 13.46 3.94 -1.44
N GLY A 216 12.76 3.33 -0.49
CA GLY A 216 13.24 3.17 0.88
C GLY A 216 14.55 2.38 0.96
N TRP A 217 14.63 1.25 0.24
CA TRP A 217 15.84 0.43 0.17
C TRP A 217 17.03 1.20 -0.43
N ILE A 218 16.84 1.89 -1.55
CA ILE A 218 17.89 2.68 -2.19
C ILE A 218 18.33 3.84 -1.28
N ARG A 219 17.42 4.47 -0.54
CA ARG A 219 17.75 5.48 0.47
C ARG A 219 18.59 4.88 1.60
N TRP A 220 18.23 3.69 2.08
CA TRP A 220 19.03 2.98 3.08
C TRP A 220 20.44 2.67 2.56
N LEU A 221 20.58 2.21 1.31
CA LEU A 221 21.88 2.00 0.68
C LEU A 221 22.70 3.30 0.61
N GLU A 222 22.09 4.42 0.19
CA GLU A 222 22.76 5.73 0.19
C GLU A 222 23.38 6.06 1.55
N LEU A 223 22.66 5.77 2.64
CA LEU A 223 23.10 6.08 3.99
C LEU A 223 24.18 5.11 4.51
N ARG A 224 24.26 3.91 3.98
CA ARG A 224 25.21 2.87 4.38
C ARG A 224 26.47 2.81 3.55
N LEU A 225 26.39 3.18 2.30
CA LEU A 225 27.54 3.17 1.39
C LEU A 225 28.56 4.25 1.78
N PRO A 226 29.87 3.95 1.66
CA PRO A 226 30.89 4.97 1.84
C PRO A 226 30.71 6.11 0.82
N PRO A 227 31.13 7.34 1.17
CA PRO A 227 31.07 8.47 0.25
C PRO A 227 31.77 8.15 -1.06
N GLY A 228 31.02 8.16 -2.18
CA GLY A 228 31.55 7.78 -3.48
C GLY A 228 30.52 7.85 -4.61
N ARG A 229 30.87 7.25 -5.75
CA ARG A 229 29.97 7.23 -6.91
C ARG A 229 28.67 6.48 -6.62
N ALA A 230 28.75 5.33 -5.96
CA ALA A 230 27.58 4.51 -5.65
C ALA A 230 26.58 5.23 -4.72
N SER A 231 27.08 5.85 -3.64
CA SER A 231 26.25 6.65 -2.73
C SER A 231 25.58 7.84 -3.45
N ARG A 232 26.31 8.53 -4.34
CA ARG A 232 25.72 9.63 -5.13
C ARG A 232 24.66 9.15 -6.12
N ILE A 233 24.85 7.98 -6.75
CA ILE A 233 23.83 7.38 -7.62
C ILE A 233 22.59 7.01 -6.80
N ALA A 234 22.76 6.29 -5.71
CA ALA A 234 21.65 5.92 -4.82
C ALA A 234 20.87 7.17 -4.37
N GLY A 235 21.59 8.24 -3.98
CA GLY A 235 20.99 9.50 -3.57
C GLY A 235 20.20 10.23 -4.66
N ARG A 236 20.41 9.92 -5.94
CA ARG A 236 19.60 10.45 -7.04
C ARG A 236 18.47 9.53 -7.47
N VAL A 237 18.65 8.22 -7.30
CA VAL A 237 17.69 7.21 -7.77
C VAL A 237 16.44 7.16 -6.89
N TRP A 238 16.57 7.12 -5.56
CA TRP A 238 15.40 7.00 -4.70
C TRP A 238 14.37 8.15 -4.85
N PRO A 239 14.78 9.43 -5.06
CA PRO A 239 13.78 10.48 -5.27
C PRO A 239 13.03 10.31 -6.59
N LEU A 240 13.71 9.79 -7.64
CA LEU A 240 13.06 9.49 -8.92
C LEU A 240 12.06 8.34 -8.80
N LEU A 241 12.37 7.32 -7.99
CA LEU A 241 11.41 6.25 -7.69
C LEU A 241 10.17 6.80 -6.94
N LEU A 242 10.39 7.73 -6.00
CA LEU A 242 9.29 8.40 -5.33
C LEU A 242 8.45 9.25 -6.30
N ALA A 243 9.09 9.96 -7.23
CA ALA A 243 8.38 10.67 -8.30
C ALA A 243 7.60 9.70 -9.20
N ALA A 244 8.16 8.52 -9.51
CA ALA A 244 7.46 7.50 -10.29
C ALA A 244 6.21 6.98 -9.57
N VAL A 245 6.26 6.77 -8.25
CA VAL A 245 5.07 6.47 -7.42
C VAL A 245 4.00 7.55 -7.62
N GLY A 246 4.37 8.82 -7.49
CA GLY A 246 3.44 9.94 -7.71
C GLY A 246 2.87 9.95 -9.12
N LEU A 247 3.68 9.66 -10.14
CA LEU A 247 3.23 9.61 -11.53
C LEU A 247 2.22 8.47 -11.78
N ILE A 248 2.40 7.31 -11.16
CA ILE A 248 1.44 6.21 -11.24
C ILE A 248 0.12 6.63 -10.60
N LEU A 249 0.17 7.25 -9.40
CA LEU A 249 -1.03 7.74 -8.72
C LEU A 249 -1.78 8.82 -9.52
N ILE A 250 -1.07 9.70 -10.24
CA ILE A 250 -1.70 10.71 -11.12
C ILE A 250 -2.47 10.04 -12.27
N ASN A 251 -2.05 8.85 -12.69
CA ASN A 251 -2.69 8.11 -13.77
C ASN A 251 -3.57 6.96 -13.25
N TYR A 252 -3.86 6.93 -11.97
CA TYR A 252 -4.70 5.90 -11.36
C TYR A 252 -6.11 5.96 -11.92
N ARG A 253 -6.66 4.78 -12.26
CA ARG A 253 -8.04 4.60 -12.73
C ARG A 253 -8.62 3.37 -12.06
N GLU A 254 -9.83 3.51 -11.57
CA GLU A 254 -10.68 2.42 -11.12
C GLU A 254 -11.57 1.98 -12.30
N THR A 255 -11.21 0.86 -12.90
CA THR A 255 -11.95 0.29 -14.07
C THR A 255 -13.01 -0.73 -13.64
#